data_c71e94b94af61b23b783c8e4879469dc
#
_entry.id   c71e94b94af61b23b783c8e4879469dc
#
_cell.length_a   1.000
_cell.length_b   1.000
_cell.length_c   1.000
_cell.angle_alpha   90.00
_cell.angle_beta   90.00
_cell.angle_gamma   90.00
#
_symmetry.space_group_name_H-M   'P 1'
#
loop_
_entity.id
_entity.type
_entity.pdbx_description
1 polymer ?
#
loop_
_entity_poly.entity_id
_entity_poly.type
_entity_poly.pdbx_seq_one_letter_code
_entity_poly.pdbx_strand_id
1 'polypeptide(L)'
;MKISKTLFKNLTRCKNFSGYYDIYINRTFSNVKVVDNNINMNDLDNIDITSLDENTEILDSMFDEETGEDLLHVSNAQLEAFQSIYVEVEKLAIEYARSLFGDSIKSSEETKNQQYFEYITEENNYYCYLDGYQEEEDEVNIFEVKSTTSRKFDDLHLTLRTTKNYLGDKKALFIKNKKGIYDFVAYDYLGLEYNNKIITINDIEKAMEKLLDPYSDVGKYIYDVAIEKYIIENSSQNINKKVNYYLIVLNHEYTLENENCKYVIDKNGQSLFKVYNISIIVEKLHTEIAKKKEELEYNLRSLLINRNQIGKCCEYKKTTQCVFFPICWKKLREDGSILEFLNKRFMNKSDKTKSFNVFELANQNIYKIKDAYEYIYENNNYYQYKCIIENSEFIDKERTRWALSQIKYPIYYLDFESYNSPLPRFYGEHPYSQSLFQYSLHIEKEENVCNIEKNHKEYLAPDHLDHRIDLIKSLIKDIDLTNGGTVIVYNENFEKTRLKELAEIFPEYSRKLLNIRSHIFDLCQVLNGKGKMYMGDLLYQKNKKELPTFAFYNNNLHGSFSIKKVLPVFSDLTYSTLDVKNGTEAILTYGILPTLTEKEYQEKYLALRKYCRQDTWAMVEILWNLKKKADF
;
A
#
# COMPACT_ATOMS: atom_id res chain seq x y z
N MET A 1 -3.84 33.79 -0.99
CA MET A 1 -3.10 32.60 -1.49
C MET A 1 -4.01 31.78 -2.40
N LYS A 2 -3.49 31.13 -3.47
CA LYS A 2 -4.27 30.14 -4.26
C LYS A 2 -4.12 28.76 -3.60
N ILE A 3 -5.24 28.12 -3.29
CA ILE A 3 -5.29 26.86 -2.55
C ILE A 3 -6.11 25.84 -3.35
N SER A 4 -5.41 24.87 -3.95
CA SER A 4 -6.03 23.73 -4.63
C SER A 4 -6.68 22.75 -3.64
N LYS A 5 -7.52 21.84 -4.10
CA LYS A 5 -8.08 20.72 -3.34
C LYS A 5 -6.97 19.97 -2.56
N THR A 6 -5.91 19.58 -3.23
CA THR A 6 -4.78 18.86 -2.65
C THR A 6 -4.04 19.69 -1.60
N LEU A 7 -3.77 20.96 -1.90
CA LEU A 7 -3.11 21.86 -0.94
C LEU A 7 -4.00 22.12 0.29
N PHE A 8 -5.31 22.28 0.12
CA PHE A 8 -6.25 22.40 1.23
C PHE A 8 -6.19 21.19 2.16
N LYS A 9 -6.25 19.97 1.60
CA LYS A 9 -6.15 18.72 2.36
C LYS A 9 -4.85 18.66 3.19
N ASN A 10 -3.73 19.04 2.61
CA ASN A 10 -2.44 19.04 3.28
C ASN A 10 -2.33 20.13 4.36
N LEU A 11 -2.70 21.38 4.06
CA LEU A 11 -2.65 22.49 5.01
C LEU A 11 -3.58 22.30 6.22
N THR A 12 -4.71 21.61 6.04
CA THR A 12 -5.66 21.29 7.10
C THR A 12 -5.32 20.03 7.89
N ARG A 13 -4.25 19.32 7.49
CA ARG A 13 -3.80 18.06 8.10
C ARG A 13 -3.46 18.24 9.59
N CYS A 14 -2.70 19.27 9.91
CA CYS A 14 -2.46 19.69 11.28
C CYS A 14 -2.10 21.19 11.33
N LYS A 15 -2.25 21.79 12.51
CA LYS A 15 -1.98 23.23 12.72
C LYS A 15 -0.54 23.68 12.44
N ASN A 16 0.43 22.78 12.50
CA ASN A 16 1.85 23.11 12.23
C ASN A 16 2.20 23.04 10.74
N PHE A 17 1.37 22.35 9.93
CA PHE A 17 1.68 22.12 8.53
C PHE A 17 1.87 23.43 7.76
N SER A 18 0.98 24.41 7.96
CA SER A 18 1.06 25.71 7.29
C SER A 18 2.38 26.45 7.62
N GLY A 19 2.84 26.38 8.87
CA GLY A 19 4.11 26.98 9.28
C GLY A 19 5.32 26.30 8.62
N TYR A 20 5.38 24.99 8.61
CA TYR A 20 6.44 24.23 7.92
C TYR A 20 6.43 24.50 6.41
N TYR A 21 5.22 24.53 5.81
CA TYR A 21 5.04 24.80 4.40
C TYR A 21 5.55 26.21 4.03
N ASP A 22 5.20 27.23 4.83
CA ASP A 22 5.68 28.60 4.62
C ASP A 22 7.21 28.69 4.68
N ILE A 23 7.84 28.10 5.71
CA ILE A 23 9.30 28.06 5.84
C ILE A 23 9.93 27.36 4.64
N TYR A 24 9.34 26.24 4.20
CA TYR A 24 9.85 25.47 3.06
C TYR A 24 9.81 26.28 1.77
N ILE A 25 8.71 26.95 1.48
CA ILE A 25 8.52 27.74 0.25
C ILE A 25 9.38 29.02 0.28
N ASN A 26 9.33 29.76 1.38
CA ASN A 26 9.99 31.07 1.49
C ASN A 26 11.46 30.98 1.92
N ARG A 27 11.92 29.78 2.33
CA ARG A 27 13.28 29.55 2.83
C ARG A 27 13.70 30.51 3.94
N THR A 28 12.76 30.90 4.81
CA THR A 28 13.00 31.83 5.94
C THR A 28 12.07 31.51 7.11
N PHE A 29 12.52 31.85 8.32
CA PHE A 29 11.72 31.79 9.54
C PHE A 29 10.98 33.11 9.84
N SER A 30 11.12 34.14 8.99
CA SER A 30 10.67 35.51 9.30
C SER A 30 9.17 35.61 9.57
N ASN A 31 8.36 34.77 8.92
CA ASN A 31 6.90 34.82 9.03
C ASN A 31 6.34 33.84 10.08
N VAL A 32 7.17 32.94 10.58
CA VAL A 32 6.72 31.81 11.40
C VAL A 32 7.22 31.93 12.84
N LYS A 33 6.31 31.87 13.79
CA LYS A 33 6.64 31.79 15.20
C LYS A 33 6.94 30.34 15.59
N VAL A 34 8.22 30.04 15.81
CA VAL A 34 8.68 28.71 16.21
C VAL A 34 8.83 28.66 17.73
N VAL A 35 8.06 27.80 18.38
CA VAL A 35 8.14 27.53 19.81
C VAL A 35 9.01 26.31 20.10
N ASP A 36 9.10 25.37 19.17
CA ASP A 36 10.00 24.21 19.26
C ASP A 36 11.33 24.52 18.56
N ASN A 37 12.38 24.74 19.34
CA ASN A 37 13.71 25.12 18.86
C ASN A 37 14.50 23.95 18.19
N ASN A 38 13.89 22.82 17.94
CA ASN A 38 14.55 21.66 17.34
C ASN A 38 14.56 21.67 15.80
N ILE A 39 14.04 22.73 15.15
CA ILE A 39 13.94 22.82 13.70
C ILE A 39 15.19 23.48 13.13
N ASN A 40 15.80 22.82 12.16
CA ASN A 40 16.93 23.34 11.38
C ASN A 40 16.52 23.48 9.90
N MET A 41 16.95 24.56 9.23
CA MET A 41 16.74 24.72 7.78
C MET A 41 17.31 23.55 6.97
N ASN A 42 18.45 23.01 7.39
CA ASN A 42 19.06 21.84 6.73
C ASN A 42 18.19 20.59 6.80
N ASP A 43 17.31 20.47 7.78
CA ASP A 43 16.36 19.36 7.86
C ASP A 43 15.26 19.49 6.79
N LEU A 44 14.97 20.71 6.32
CA LEU A 44 14.00 21.00 5.26
C LEU A 44 14.56 20.73 3.85
N ASP A 45 15.87 20.81 3.66
CA ASP A 45 16.49 20.56 2.35
C ASP A 45 16.38 19.11 1.89
N ASN A 46 16.14 18.18 2.82
CA ASN A 46 15.96 16.76 2.55
C ASN A 46 14.48 16.37 2.41
N ILE A 47 13.56 17.34 2.42
CA ILE A 47 12.12 17.06 2.26
C ILE A 47 11.75 17.26 0.79
N ASP A 48 11.20 16.21 0.22
CA ASP A 48 10.57 16.25 -1.08
C ASP A 48 9.08 16.56 -0.92
N ILE A 49 8.66 17.77 -1.33
CA ILE A 49 7.26 18.16 -1.36
C ILE A 49 6.58 17.89 -2.72
N THR A 50 7.31 17.35 -3.69
CA THR A 50 6.66 16.89 -4.94
C THR A 50 5.64 15.80 -4.67
N SER A 51 5.78 15.11 -3.52
CA SER A 51 4.75 14.22 -2.98
C SER A 51 3.45 14.93 -2.55
N LEU A 52 3.38 16.25 -2.58
CA LEU A 52 2.15 17.02 -2.37
C LEU A 52 1.35 17.21 -3.66
N ASP A 53 1.93 16.88 -4.81
CA ASP A 53 1.26 16.89 -6.10
C ASP A 53 0.46 15.59 -6.35
N GLU A 54 -0.43 15.63 -7.34
CA GLU A 54 -1.34 14.53 -7.72
C GLU A 54 -0.64 13.18 -7.98
N ASN A 55 0.66 13.20 -8.28
CA ASN A 55 1.50 12.01 -8.54
C ASN A 55 1.58 11.03 -7.36
N THR A 56 1.32 11.46 -6.12
CA THR A 56 1.29 10.54 -4.96
C THR A 56 0.11 9.58 -4.99
N GLU A 57 -1.00 9.94 -5.60
CA GLU A 57 -2.15 9.03 -5.77
C GLU A 57 -1.81 7.88 -6.72
N ILE A 58 -0.97 8.16 -7.72
CA ILE A 58 -0.44 7.16 -8.64
C ILE A 58 0.33 6.09 -7.87
N LEU A 59 1.29 6.51 -7.05
CA LEU A 59 2.09 5.59 -6.26
C LEU A 59 1.24 4.78 -5.26
N ASP A 60 0.32 5.46 -4.56
CA ASP A 60 -0.61 4.83 -3.63
C ASP A 60 -1.48 3.74 -4.28
N SER A 61 -1.78 3.88 -5.57
CA SER A 61 -2.60 2.93 -6.32
C SER A 61 -1.79 1.76 -6.88
N MET A 62 -0.51 1.97 -7.19
CA MET A 62 0.37 0.96 -7.79
C MET A 62 0.94 -0.02 -6.78
N PHE A 63 1.09 0.39 -5.52
CA PHE A 63 1.76 -0.43 -4.50
C PHE A 63 0.76 -0.95 -3.48
N ASP A 64 0.66 -2.28 -3.45
CA ASP A 64 -0.09 -2.98 -2.42
C ASP A 64 0.64 -2.87 -1.07
N GLU A 65 -0.12 -2.92 0.02
CA GLU A 65 0.39 -2.87 1.40
C GLU A 65 1.40 -3.98 1.74
N GLU A 66 1.57 -4.98 0.86
CA GLU A 66 2.42 -6.15 1.08
C GLU A 66 3.92 -5.86 0.98
N THR A 67 4.36 -4.91 0.12
CA THR A 67 5.80 -4.72 -0.10
C THR A 67 6.50 -3.94 1.00
N GLY A 68 5.81 -3.04 1.68
CA GLY A 68 6.36 -2.26 2.80
C GLY A 68 7.63 -1.44 2.47
N GLU A 69 7.93 -1.20 1.20
CA GLU A 69 9.11 -0.51 0.74
C GLU A 69 8.94 1.01 0.76
N ASP A 70 10.05 1.72 1.01
CA ASP A 70 10.06 3.17 1.16
C ASP A 70 10.04 3.84 -0.23
N LEU A 71 8.90 4.42 -0.61
CA LEU A 71 8.68 5.06 -1.91
C LEU A 71 9.38 6.43 -2.06
N LEU A 72 10.03 6.92 -1.02
CA LEU A 72 10.67 8.24 -0.97
C LEU A 72 11.85 8.41 -1.95
N HIS A 73 12.22 7.38 -2.71
CA HIS A 73 13.36 7.39 -3.63
C HIS A 73 13.00 7.20 -5.10
N VAL A 74 11.73 7.32 -5.46
CA VAL A 74 11.30 7.20 -6.87
C VAL A 74 11.54 8.52 -7.60
N SER A 75 12.21 8.49 -8.75
CA SER A 75 12.46 9.70 -9.53
C SER A 75 11.19 10.20 -10.24
N ASN A 76 11.00 11.51 -10.36
CA ASN A 76 9.88 12.11 -11.08
C ASN A 76 9.77 11.60 -12.53
N ALA A 77 10.90 11.34 -13.20
CA ALA A 77 10.92 10.81 -14.57
C ALA A 77 10.29 9.38 -14.66
N GLN A 78 10.40 8.59 -13.61
CA GLN A 78 9.76 7.27 -13.58
C GLN A 78 8.25 7.39 -13.35
N LEU A 79 7.81 8.34 -12.53
CA LEU A 79 6.38 8.62 -12.32
C LEU A 79 5.70 9.17 -13.57
N GLU A 80 6.38 10.07 -14.29
CA GLU A 80 5.89 10.63 -15.56
C GLU A 80 5.59 9.56 -16.60
N ALA A 81 6.37 8.47 -16.64
CA ALA A 81 6.14 7.35 -17.56
C ALA A 81 4.80 6.62 -17.31
N PHE A 82 4.30 6.67 -16.06
CA PHE A 82 3.01 6.07 -15.71
C PHE A 82 1.83 7.02 -15.87
N GLN A 83 2.07 8.33 -15.94
CA GLN A 83 1.05 9.34 -16.06
C GLN A 83 0.11 9.11 -17.26
N SER A 84 0.66 8.66 -18.39
CA SER A 84 -0.13 8.34 -19.59
C SER A 84 -1.18 7.26 -19.36
N ILE A 85 -0.91 6.26 -18.50
CA ILE A 85 -1.85 5.19 -18.17
C ILE A 85 -3.00 5.74 -17.32
N TYR A 86 -2.73 6.68 -16.42
CA TYR A 86 -3.74 7.30 -15.57
C TYR A 86 -4.66 8.23 -16.35
N VAL A 87 -4.11 8.99 -17.29
CA VAL A 87 -4.90 9.78 -18.26
C VAL A 87 -5.83 8.87 -19.06
N GLU A 88 -5.35 7.70 -19.48
CA GLU A 88 -6.21 6.74 -20.19
C GLU A 88 -7.29 6.14 -19.28
N VAL A 89 -7.00 5.89 -18.00
CA VAL A 89 -8.01 5.46 -17.01
C VAL A 89 -9.12 6.52 -16.89
N GLU A 90 -8.76 7.79 -16.72
CA GLU A 90 -9.71 8.89 -16.61
C GLU A 90 -10.60 9.00 -17.85
N LYS A 91 -10.00 8.97 -19.03
CA LYS A 91 -10.71 9.00 -20.31
C LYS A 91 -11.73 7.86 -20.44
N LEU A 92 -11.29 6.62 -20.21
CA LEU A 92 -12.16 5.43 -20.28
C LEU A 92 -13.26 5.46 -19.21
N ALA A 93 -12.97 5.99 -18.02
CA ALA A 93 -13.95 6.14 -16.95
C ALA A 93 -15.05 7.13 -17.33
N ILE A 94 -14.69 8.26 -17.95
CA ILE A 94 -15.66 9.25 -18.44
C ILE A 94 -16.46 8.71 -19.63
N GLU A 95 -15.84 7.96 -20.55
CA GLU A 95 -16.56 7.27 -21.62
C GLU A 95 -17.58 6.28 -21.07
N TYR A 96 -17.20 5.53 -20.01
CA TYR A 96 -18.14 4.66 -19.31
C TYR A 96 -19.27 5.44 -18.63
N ALA A 97 -18.98 6.56 -17.97
CA ALA A 97 -20.00 7.43 -17.39
C ALA A 97 -20.97 7.96 -18.47
N ARG A 98 -20.50 8.36 -19.65
CA ARG A 98 -21.35 8.77 -20.78
C ARG A 98 -22.32 7.66 -21.19
N SER A 99 -21.91 6.42 -21.14
CA SER A 99 -22.80 5.28 -21.45
C SER A 99 -23.96 5.12 -20.45
N LEU A 100 -23.83 5.65 -19.21
CA LEU A 100 -24.82 5.57 -18.15
C LEU A 100 -25.68 6.84 -18.01
N PHE A 101 -25.08 8.02 -18.27
CA PHE A 101 -25.68 9.32 -18.01
C PHE A 101 -25.95 10.12 -19.29
N GLY A 102 -25.43 9.73 -20.45
CA GLY A 102 -25.54 10.42 -21.72
C GLY A 102 -24.29 11.24 -22.09
N ASP A 103 -24.23 11.67 -23.34
CA ASP A 103 -23.03 12.28 -23.95
C ASP A 103 -22.77 13.75 -23.53
N SER A 104 -23.64 14.34 -22.71
CA SER A 104 -23.54 15.75 -22.26
C SER A 104 -22.45 16.00 -21.21
N ILE A 105 -21.73 14.93 -20.74
CA ILE A 105 -20.65 15.06 -19.77
C ILE A 105 -19.45 15.79 -20.39
N LYS A 106 -19.14 16.97 -19.83
CA LYS A 106 -17.94 17.74 -20.16
C LYS A 106 -16.73 17.18 -19.39
N SER A 107 -15.65 16.92 -20.10
CA SER A 107 -14.36 16.49 -19.54
C SER A 107 -13.23 16.94 -20.44
N SER A 108 -11.99 16.93 -19.96
CA SER A 108 -10.79 17.23 -20.76
C SER A 108 -9.59 16.51 -20.19
N GLU A 109 -8.75 15.93 -21.06
CA GLU A 109 -7.45 15.35 -20.70
C GLU A 109 -6.46 16.41 -20.20
N GLU A 110 -6.64 17.69 -20.58
CA GLU A 110 -5.84 18.80 -20.07
C GLU A 110 -6.59 19.49 -18.92
N THR A 111 -6.08 19.42 -17.71
CA THR A 111 -6.67 20.00 -16.49
C THR A 111 -7.12 21.46 -16.67
N LYS A 112 -6.33 22.28 -17.38
CA LYS A 112 -6.70 23.69 -17.64
C LYS A 112 -7.99 23.89 -18.43
N ASN A 113 -8.46 22.86 -19.14
CA ASN A 113 -9.68 22.85 -19.95
C ASN A 113 -10.84 22.14 -19.25
N GLN A 114 -10.63 21.55 -18.08
CA GLN A 114 -11.67 20.95 -17.25
C GLN A 114 -12.60 22.01 -16.68
N GLN A 115 -13.78 21.61 -16.22
CA GLN A 115 -14.69 22.51 -15.51
C GLN A 115 -14.03 23.00 -14.22
N TYR A 116 -13.95 24.31 -14.07
CA TYR A 116 -13.27 24.98 -12.98
C TYR A 116 -14.28 25.68 -12.07
N PHE A 117 -14.05 25.56 -10.75
CA PHE A 117 -14.77 26.33 -9.73
C PHE A 117 -13.78 27.00 -8.79
N GLU A 118 -14.14 28.21 -8.32
CA GLU A 118 -13.35 28.92 -7.32
C GLU A 118 -14.25 29.56 -6.25
N TYR A 119 -13.78 29.49 -5.02
CA TYR A 119 -14.34 30.18 -3.88
C TYR A 119 -13.34 31.21 -3.37
N ILE A 120 -13.66 32.50 -3.56
CA ILE A 120 -12.77 33.61 -3.20
C ILE A 120 -13.22 34.18 -1.85
N THR A 121 -12.31 34.21 -0.89
CA THR A 121 -12.46 34.94 0.38
C THR A 121 -11.60 36.22 0.34
N GLU A 122 -11.63 37.02 1.41
CA GLU A 122 -10.79 38.23 1.49
C GLU A 122 -9.28 37.92 1.37
N GLU A 123 -8.82 36.73 1.79
CA GLU A 123 -7.40 36.41 1.90
C GLU A 123 -6.97 35.29 0.94
N ASN A 124 -7.87 34.37 0.61
CA ASN A 124 -7.54 33.14 -0.11
C ASN A 124 -8.52 32.88 -1.26
N ASN A 125 -8.00 32.18 -2.27
CA ASN A 125 -8.78 31.67 -3.38
C ASN A 125 -8.67 30.13 -3.38
N TYR A 126 -9.75 29.45 -3.03
CA TYR A 126 -9.90 28.00 -3.06
C TYR A 126 -10.44 27.58 -4.41
N TYR A 127 -9.84 26.56 -5.03
CA TYR A 127 -10.27 26.16 -6.37
C TYR A 127 -10.16 24.65 -6.57
N CYS A 128 -10.97 24.15 -7.52
CA CYS A 128 -10.91 22.78 -8.00
C CYS A 128 -11.18 22.70 -9.50
N TYR A 129 -10.64 21.65 -10.11
CA TYR A 129 -10.97 21.18 -11.44
C TYR A 129 -11.72 19.86 -11.30
N LEU A 130 -12.70 19.60 -12.19
CA LEU A 130 -13.54 18.42 -12.14
C LEU A 130 -13.22 17.50 -13.31
N ASP A 131 -13.06 16.21 -13.07
CA ASP A 131 -12.82 15.20 -14.10
C ASP A 131 -14.01 15.07 -15.05
N GLY A 132 -15.23 15.16 -14.50
CA GLY A 132 -16.46 15.18 -15.29
C GLY A 132 -17.53 16.10 -14.69
N TYR A 133 -18.19 16.86 -15.57
CA TYR A 133 -19.28 17.77 -15.23
C TYR A 133 -20.43 17.62 -16.22
N GLN A 134 -21.66 17.41 -15.72
CA GLN A 134 -22.85 17.33 -16.52
C GLN A 134 -23.92 18.24 -15.92
N GLU A 135 -24.52 19.08 -16.76
CA GLU A 135 -25.64 19.93 -16.37
C GLU A 135 -26.88 19.55 -17.18
N GLU A 136 -27.88 19.06 -16.47
CA GLU A 136 -29.20 18.73 -16.99
C GLU A 136 -30.22 19.79 -16.57
N GLU A 137 -31.49 19.61 -16.95
CA GLU A 137 -32.54 20.60 -16.69
C GLU A 137 -32.75 20.87 -15.20
N ASP A 138 -32.83 19.82 -14.38
CA ASP A 138 -33.14 19.90 -12.95
C ASP A 138 -31.96 19.52 -12.03
N GLU A 139 -30.89 18.95 -12.57
CA GLU A 139 -29.78 18.48 -11.77
C GLU A 139 -28.41 18.71 -12.42
N VAL A 140 -27.36 18.70 -11.58
CA VAL A 140 -25.96 18.70 -11.97
C VAL A 140 -25.32 17.43 -11.44
N ASN A 141 -24.60 16.73 -12.31
CA ASN A 141 -23.85 15.55 -11.95
C ASN A 141 -22.35 15.85 -12.04
N ILE A 142 -21.63 15.57 -10.95
CA ILE A 142 -20.20 15.76 -10.81
C ILE A 142 -19.55 14.39 -10.66
N PHE A 143 -18.50 14.15 -11.42
CA PHE A 143 -17.80 12.89 -11.47
C PHE A 143 -16.35 13.10 -11.09
N GLU A 144 -15.88 12.33 -10.12
CA GLU A 144 -14.47 12.21 -9.76
C GLU A 144 -14.01 10.79 -10.12
N VAL A 145 -12.89 10.70 -10.82
CA VAL A 145 -12.28 9.44 -11.24
C VAL A 145 -11.10 9.12 -10.33
N LYS A 146 -11.04 7.92 -9.82
CA LYS A 146 -9.89 7.44 -9.04
C LYS A 146 -9.39 6.12 -9.58
N SER A 147 -8.09 6.07 -9.85
CA SER A 147 -7.42 4.86 -10.33
C SER A 147 -7.21 3.82 -9.21
N THR A 148 -8.19 3.66 -8.31
CA THR A 148 -8.24 2.60 -7.29
C THR A 148 -9.26 1.54 -7.68
N THR A 149 -9.26 0.39 -6.97
CA THR A 149 -10.22 -0.67 -7.24
C THR A 149 -11.45 -0.60 -6.35
N SER A 150 -12.55 -1.11 -6.86
CA SER A 150 -13.83 -1.21 -6.17
C SER A 150 -13.82 -2.13 -4.95
N ARG A 151 -12.83 -3.05 -4.81
CA ARG A 151 -12.75 -4.01 -3.70
C ARG A 151 -12.91 -3.33 -2.34
N LYS A 152 -12.26 -2.18 -2.15
CA LYS A 152 -12.28 -1.44 -0.89
C LYS A 152 -13.69 -0.92 -0.53
N PHE A 153 -14.52 -0.64 -1.53
CA PHE A 153 -15.91 -0.20 -1.38
C PHE A 153 -16.87 -1.38 -1.25
N ASP A 154 -16.67 -2.43 -2.05
CA ASP A 154 -17.49 -3.65 -2.06
C ASP A 154 -17.35 -4.44 -0.74
N ASP A 155 -16.19 -4.37 -0.08
CA ASP A 155 -15.94 -4.96 1.24
C ASP A 155 -16.57 -4.19 2.41
N LEU A 156 -17.18 -3.02 2.16
CA LEU A 156 -17.85 -2.25 3.21
C LEU A 156 -19.25 -2.79 3.49
N HIS A 157 -19.43 -3.20 4.73
CA HIS A 157 -20.67 -3.83 5.18
C HIS A 157 -21.12 -3.28 6.53
N LEU A 158 -22.42 -3.17 6.71
CA LEU A 158 -23.01 -3.02 8.04
C LEU A 158 -22.88 -4.37 8.76
N THR A 159 -22.10 -4.39 9.84
CA THR A 159 -21.83 -5.59 10.64
C THR A 159 -22.56 -5.50 11.97
N LEU A 160 -23.58 -6.32 12.17
CA LEU A 160 -24.24 -6.48 13.46
C LEU A 160 -23.53 -7.57 14.26
N ARG A 161 -22.82 -7.20 15.31
CA ARG A 161 -22.18 -8.16 16.22
C ARG A 161 -23.26 -8.87 17.03
N THR A 162 -23.50 -10.14 16.75
CA THR A 162 -24.20 -11.04 17.67
C THR A 162 -23.19 -11.74 18.57
N THR A 163 -23.55 -11.95 19.81
CA THR A 163 -22.66 -12.36 20.92
C THR A 163 -22.08 -13.78 20.80
N LYS A 164 -22.35 -14.55 19.74
CA LYS A 164 -21.90 -15.96 19.64
C LYS A 164 -21.46 -16.50 18.28
N ASN A 165 -21.66 -15.80 17.15
CA ASN A 165 -21.20 -16.31 15.86
C ASN A 165 -20.50 -15.22 15.05
N TYR A 166 -19.25 -15.47 14.70
CA TYR A 166 -18.39 -14.60 13.84
C TYR A 166 -18.82 -14.58 12.36
N LEU A 167 -19.86 -15.27 11.96
CA LEU A 167 -20.45 -15.33 10.61
C LEU A 167 -21.83 -14.64 10.63
N GLY A 168 -21.91 -13.38 11.07
CA GLY A 168 -23.11 -12.57 10.84
C GLY A 168 -23.23 -12.25 9.35
N ASP A 169 -24.45 -12.38 8.80
CA ASP A 169 -24.73 -11.89 7.44
C ASP A 169 -24.27 -10.42 7.35
N LYS A 170 -23.58 -10.10 6.29
CA LYS A 170 -23.08 -8.76 6.01
C LYS A 170 -24.06 -8.08 5.06
N LYS A 171 -24.52 -6.89 5.41
CA LYS A 171 -25.33 -6.06 4.50
C LYS A 171 -24.43 -5.05 3.80
N ALA A 172 -24.36 -5.10 2.48
CA ALA A 172 -23.57 -4.19 1.67
C ALA A 172 -24.00 -2.74 1.89
N LEU A 173 -23.06 -1.81 1.96
CA LEU A 173 -23.38 -0.38 2.06
C LEU A 173 -23.78 0.22 0.71
N PHE A 174 -23.34 -0.37 -0.39
CA PHE A 174 -23.66 0.05 -1.74
C PHE A 174 -24.35 -1.07 -2.52
N ILE A 175 -25.43 -0.76 -3.21
CA ILE A 175 -26.17 -1.70 -4.07
C ILE A 175 -26.36 -1.12 -5.45
N LYS A 176 -26.10 -1.95 -6.47
CA LYS A 176 -26.26 -1.61 -7.88
C LYS A 176 -27.74 -1.40 -8.22
N ASN A 177 -28.09 -0.23 -8.72
CA ASN A 177 -29.44 0.10 -9.20
C ASN A 177 -29.66 -0.35 -10.66
N LYS A 178 -30.85 -0.10 -11.19
CA LYS A 178 -31.23 -0.47 -12.57
C LYS A 178 -30.43 0.22 -13.66
N LYS A 179 -29.82 1.37 -13.36
CA LYS A 179 -28.96 2.13 -14.29
C LYS A 179 -27.51 1.65 -14.25
N GLY A 180 -27.14 0.75 -13.36
CA GLY A 180 -25.77 0.27 -13.19
C GLY A 180 -24.94 1.05 -12.18
N ILE A 181 -25.53 2.01 -11.47
CA ILE A 181 -24.89 2.87 -10.47
C ILE A 181 -25.04 2.21 -9.10
N TYR A 182 -24.01 2.30 -8.26
CA TYR A 182 -24.02 1.78 -6.90
C TYR A 182 -24.46 2.87 -5.93
N ASP A 183 -25.72 2.78 -5.48
CA ASP A 183 -26.29 3.73 -4.51
C ASP A 183 -25.96 3.31 -3.08
N PHE A 184 -25.71 4.32 -2.22
CA PHE A 184 -25.53 4.11 -0.78
C PHE A 184 -26.88 3.82 -0.11
N VAL A 185 -27.05 2.61 0.41
CA VAL A 185 -28.34 2.10 0.91
C VAL A 185 -28.35 1.81 2.42
N ALA A 186 -27.34 2.22 3.16
CA ALA A 186 -27.27 1.89 4.60
C ALA A 186 -28.48 2.41 5.39
N TYR A 187 -29.05 3.56 5.00
CA TYR A 187 -30.24 4.13 5.64
C TYR A 187 -31.51 3.34 5.38
N ASP A 188 -31.60 2.58 4.28
CA ASP A 188 -32.74 1.72 3.95
C ASP A 188 -32.87 0.55 4.93
N TYR A 189 -31.78 0.26 5.65
CA TYR A 189 -31.78 -0.78 6.68
C TYR A 189 -32.25 -0.29 8.05
N LEU A 190 -32.44 1.01 8.25
CA LEU A 190 -32.84 1.58 9.54
C LEU A 190 -34.19 1.00 10.00
N GLY A 191 -34.23 0.50 11.21
CA GLY A 191 -35.43 -0.09 11.80
C GLY A 191 -35.72 -1.52 11.35
N LEU A 192 -34.96 -2.08 10.40
CA LEU A 192 -35.12 -3.48 10.03
C LEU A 192 -34.59 -4.40 11.13
N GLU A 193 -35.31 -5.48 11.38
CA GLU A 193 -34.84 -6.54 12.29
C GLU A 193 -33.86 -7.46 11.56
N TYR A 194 -32.72 -7.68 12.18
CA TYR A 194 -31.67 -8.53 11.65
C TYR A 194 -30.98 -9.31 12.78
N ASN A 195 -31.03 -10.63 12.72
CA ASN A 195 -30.49 -11.51 13.77
C ASN A 195 -30.98 -11.15 15.19
N ASN A 196 -32.27 -10.89 15.35
CA ASN A 196 -32.95 -10.49 16.61
C ASN A 196 -32.43 -9.13 17.17
N LYS A 197 -31.88 -8.28 16.30
CA LYS A 197 -31.48 -6.90 16.64
C LYS A 197 -32.06 -5.94 15.61
N ILE A 198 -32.68 -4.86 16.09
CA ILE A 198 -33.11 -3.75 15.22
C ILE A 198 -31.89 -2.91 14.86
N ILE A 199 -31.72 -2.62 13.57
CA ILE A 199 -30.67 -1.75 13.07
C ILE A 199 -30.96 -0.30 13.49
N THR A 200 -30.05 0.31 14.20
CA THR A 200 -30.15 1.67 14.72
C THR A 200 -29.34 2.64 13.88
N ILE A 201 -29.59 3.94 14.04
CA ILE A 201 -28.77 5.00 13.42
C ILE A 201 -27.31 4.88 13.82
N ASN A 202 -27.00 4.51 15.05
CA ASN A 202 -25.63 4.34 15.54
C ASN A 202 -24.90 3.17 14.85
N ASP A 203 -25.62 2.11 14.48
CA ASP A 203 -25.03 1.00 13.69
C ASP A 203 -24.65 1.48 12.27
N ILE A 204 -25.47 2.35 11.67
CA ILE A 204 -25.20 2.96 10.36
C ILE A 204 -24.02 3.94 10.44
N GLU A 205 -24.02 4.84 11.42
CA GLU A 205 -22.93 5.79 11.61
C GLU A 205 -21.59 5.10 11.82
N LYS A 206 -21.58 4.02 12.59
CA LYS A 206 -20.39 3.19 12.78
C LYS A 206 -19.92 2.50 11.49
N ALA A 207 -20.86 2.06 10.65
CA ALA A 207 -20.50 1.49 9.34
C ALA A 207 -19.92 2.56 8.40
N MET A 208 -20.31 3.83 8.57
CA MET A 208 -19.81 4.97 7.80
C MET A 208 -18.45 5.50 8.30
N GLU A 209 -18.01 5.18 9.52
CA GLU A 209 -16.76 5.72 10.09
C GLU A 209 -15.58 5.65 9.12
N LYS A 210 -15.45 4.54 8.38
CA LYS A 210 -14.37 4.35 7.42
C LYS A 210 -14.53 5.24 6.16
N LEU A 211 -15.77 5.49 5.73
CA LEU A 211 -16.08 6.37 4.59
C LEU A 211 -15.85 7.85 4.93
N LEU A 212 -16.00 8.22 6.19
CA LEU A 212 -15.85 9.61 6.67
C LEU A 212 -14.43 9.92 7.18
N ASP A 213 -13.58 8.91 7.39
CA ASP A 213 -12.20 9.09 7.86
C ASP A 213 -11.27 9.47 6.68
N PRO A 214 -10.76 10.73 6.60
CA PRO A 214 -9.88 11.18 5.52
C PRO A 214 -8.55 10.43 5.43
N TYR A 215 -8.22 9.62 6.45
CA TYR A 215 -7.01 8.82 6.51
C TYR A 215 -7.27 7.33 6.27
N SER A 216 -8.48 6.94 5.93
CA SER A 216 -8.80 5.57 5.51
C SER A 216 -8.52 5.38 4.00
N ASP A 217 -8.41 4.13 3.59
CA ASP A 217 -8.17 3.72 2.20
C ASP A 217 -9.34 4.04 1.23
N VAL A 218 -10.52 4.34 1.75
CA VAL A 218 -11.71 4.76 0.98
C VAL A 218 -12.11 6.21 1.27
N GLY A 219 -12.10 6.62 2.54
CA GLY A 219 -12.54 7.94 2.95
C GLY A 219 -11.68 9.06 2.38
N LYS A 220 -10.40 8.81 2.11
CA LYS A 220 -9.52 9.79 1.47
C LYS A 220 -10.04 10.30 0.12
N TYR A 221 -10.66 9.43 -0.68
CA TYR A 221 -11.25 9.79 -1.98
C TYR A 221 -12.58 10.55 -1.83
N ILE A 222 -13.39 10.13 -0.86
CA ILE A 222 -14.65 10.82 -0.54
C ILE A 222 -14.37 12.21 0.03
N TYR A 223 -13.31 12.35 0.82
CA TYR A 223 -12.90 13.64 1.38
C TYR A 223 -12.47 14.64 0.31
N ASP A 224 -11.79 14.17 -0.75
CA ASP A 224 -11.43 14.99 -1.92
C ASP A 224 -12.70 15.58 -2.57
N VAL A 225 -13.73 14.75 -2.83
CA VAL A 225 -15.01 15.19 -3.39
C VAL A 225 -15.78 16.11 -2.41
N ALA A 226 -15.66 15.90 -1.11
CA ALA A 226 -16.27 16.78 -0.12
C ALA A 226 -15.66 18.19 -0.11
N ILE A 227 -14.33 18.30 -0.37
CA ILE A 227 -13.67 19.60 -0.56
C ILE A 227 -14.18 20.28 -1.84
N GLU A 228 -14.30 19.55 -2.94
CA GLU A 228 -14.87 20.07 -4.19
C GLU A 228 -16.28 20.59 -3.98
N LYS A 229 -17.15 19.78 -3.35
CA LYS A 229 -18.51 20.19 -2.99
C LYS A 229 -18.50 21.54 -2.24
N TYR A 230 -17.65 21.65 -1.23
CA TYR A 230 -17.55 22.87 -0.43
C TYR A 230 -17.12 24.09 -1.27
N ILE A 231 -16.14 23.92 -2.18
CA ILE A 231 -15.70 24.98 -3.10
C ILE A 231 -16.83 25.37 -4.05
N ILE A 232 -17.52 24.42 -4.65
CA ILE A 232 -18.61 24.62 -5.61
C ILE A 232 -19.78 25.38 -4.98
N GLU A 233 -20.23 24.97 -3.80
CA GLU A 233 -21.36 25.57 -3.10
C GLU A 233 -21.10 27.01 -2.64
N ASN A 234 -19.84 27.37 -2.42
CA ASN A 234 -19.42 28.70 -2.02
C ASN A 234 -18.86 29.53 -3.19
N SER A 235 -18.86 28.98 -4.40
CA SER A 235 -18.40 29.69 -5.60
C SER A 235 -19.37 30.75 -6.06
N SER A 236 -18.89 31.72 -6.85
CA SER A 236 -19.74 32.74 -7.50
C SER A 236 -20.63 32.15 -8.60
N GLN A 237 -20.37 30.94 -9.05
CA GLN A 237 -21.15 30.21 -10.07
C GLN A 237 -22.35 29.52 -9.40
N ASN A 238 -23.36 30.28 -9.01
CA ASN A 238 -24.50 29.75 -8.28
C ASN A 238 -25.21 28.60 -9.02
N ILE A 239 -25.11 27.39 -8.50
CA ILE A 239 -25.83 26.22 -9.01
C ILE A 239 -27.15 26.11 -8.24
N ASN A 240 -28.26 26.58 -8.85
CA ASN A 240 -29.62 26.52 -8.28
C ASN A 240 -30.33 25.18 -8.58
N LYS A 241 -29.58 24.11 -8.79
CA LYS A 241 -30.05 22.76 -9.12
C LYS A 241 -29.59 21.77 -8.09
N LYS A 242 -30.23 20.60 -8.03
CA LYS A 242 -29.76 19.50 -7.23
C LYS A 242 -28.38 19.02 -7.75
N VAL A 243 -27.40 18.95 -6.88
CA VAL A 243 -26.05 18.46 -7.26
C VAL A 243 -25.85 17.04 -6.75
N ASN A 244 -25.49 16.14 -7.63
CA ASN A 244 -25.16 14.76 -7.32
C ASN A 244 -23.65 14.54 -7.52
N TYR A 245 -23.03 13.73 -6.65
CA TYR A 245 -21.61 13.45 -6.66
C TYR A 245 -21.38 11.97 -6.86
N TYR A 246 -20.55 11.63 -7.85
CA TYR A 246 -20.24 10.27 -8.24
C TYR A 246 -18.73 10.02 -8.19
N LEU A 247 -18.35 8.87 -7.63
CA LEU A 247 -16.98 8.39 -7.65
C LEU A 247 -16.88 7.21 -8.61
N ILE A 248 -15.98 7.28 -9.58
CA ILE A 248 -15.75 6.24 -10.57
C ILE A 248 -14.41 5.58 -10.25
N VAL A 249 -14.43 4.26 -10.09
CA VAL A 249 -13.23 3.46 -9.78
C VAL A 249 -13.18 2.20 -10.65
N LEU A 250 -11.99 1.61 -10.78
CA LEU A 250 -11.79 0.36 -11.50
C LEU A 250 -12.50 -0.80 -10.80
N ASN A 251 -13.16 -1.66 -11.57
CA ASN A 251 -13.89 -2.81 -11.05
C ASN A 251 -12.94 -4.00 -10.87
N HIS A 252 -12.65 -4.37 -9.62
CA HIS A 252 -11.77 -5.49 -9.31
C HIS A 252 -12.30 -6.87 -9.76
N GLU A 253 -13.61 -6.98 -10.07
CA GLU A 253 -14.24 -8.21 -10.56
C GLU A 253 -14.17 -8.33 -12.09
N TYR A 254 -13.82 -7.24 -12.79
CA TYR A 254 -13.69 -7.25 -14.24
C TYR A 254 -12.52 -8.10 -14.68
N THR A 255 -12.73 -8.92 -15.74
CA THR A 255 -11.68 -9.73 -16.37
C THR A 255 -11.54 -9.36 -17.84
N LEU A 256 -10.32 -9.06 -18.30
CA LEU A 256 -10.07 -8.81 -19.71
C LEU A 256 -10.14 -10.13 -20.51
N GLU A 257 -11.09 -10.19 -21.45
CA GLU A 257 -11.33 -11.39 -22.28
C GLU A 257 -10.96 -11.18 -23.77
N ASN A 258 -10.54 -9.97 -24.12
CA ASN A 258 -10.23 -9.61 -25.51
C ASN A 258 -8.74 -9.34 -25.69
N GLU A 259 -8.09 -10.09 -26.56
CA GLU A 259 -6.66 -9.93 -26.90
C GLU A 259 -6.34 -8.56 -27.53
N ASN A 260 -7.35 -7.85 -28.06
CA ASN A 260 -7.20 -6.50 -28.63
C ASN A 260 -7.33 -5.38 -27.59
N CYS A 261 -7.27 -5.68 -26.31
CA CYS A 261 -7.41 -4.75 -25.20
C CYS A 261 -8.66 -3.83 -25.30
N LYS A 262 -9.76 -4.33 -25.83
CA LYS A 262 -11.05 -3.65 -25.81
C LYS A 262 -11.77 -3.97 -24.52
N TYR A 263 -11.99 -2.94 -23.71
CA TYR A 263 -12.62 -3.05 -22.39
C TYR A 263 -14.14 -3.12 -22.51
N VAL A 264 -14.63 -4.17 -23.16
CA VAL A 264 -16.07 -4.47 -23.24
C VAL A 264 -16.53 -5.20 -21.98
N ILE A 265 -17.86 -5.28 -21.78
CA ILE A 265 -18.45 -6.08 -20.69
C ILE A 265 -17.95 -7.52 -20.80
N ASP A 266 -17.43 -8.06 -19.69
CA ASP A 266 -16.90 -9.41 -19.64
C ASP A 266 -18.03 -10.48 -19.61
N LYS A 267 -17.67 -11.78 -19.71
CA LYS A 267 -18.61 -12.89 -19.70
C LYS A 267 -19.47 -12.99 -18.42
N ASN A 268 -19.03 -12.36 -17.34
CA ASN A 268 -19.75 -12.32 -16.06
C ASN A 268 -20.68 -11.09 -15.96
N GLY A 269 -20.76 -10.27 -17.03
CA GLY A 269 -21.54 -9.04 -17.08
C GLY A 269 -20.92 -7.87 -16.31
N GLN A 270 -19.59 -7.94 -16.07
CA GLN A 270 -18.85 -6.88 -15.39
C GLN A 270 -18.31 -5.87 -16.39
N SER A 271 -18.41 -4.59 -16.04
CA SER A 271 -17.76 -3.48 -16.74
C SER A 271 -16.43 -3.17 -16.09
N LEU A 272 -15.48 -2.57 -16.84
CA LEU A 272 -14.16 -2.17 -16.32
C LEU A 272 -14.27 -1.21 -15.12
N PHE A 273 -15.34 -0.42 -15.04
CA PHE A 273 -15.55 0.57 -13.99
C PHE A 273 -16.84 0.31 -13.19
N LYS A 274 -16.83 0.77 -11.94
CA LYS A 274 -18.02 0.93 -11.08
C LYS A 274 -18.19 2.42 -10.75
N VAL A 275 -19.45 2.86 -10.74
CA VAL A 275 -19.82 4.24 -10.38
C VAL A 275 -20.59 4.20 -9.06
N TYR A 276 -20.08 4.89 -8.05
CA TYR A 276 -20.68 4.99 -6.73
C TYR A 276 -21.32 6.37 -6.55
N ASN A 277 -22.61 6.40 -6.20
CA ASN A 277 -23.27 7.63 -5.76
C ASN A 277 -22.90 7.90 -4.30
N ILE A 278 -22.08 8.91 -4.10
CA ILE A 278 -21.55 9.29 -2.77
C ILE A 278 -22.19 10.59 -2.24
N SER A 279 -23.22 11.13 -2.88
CA SER A 279 -23.84 12.42 -2.55
C SER A 279 -24.21 12.55 -1.07
N ILE A 280 -24.85 11.52 -0.50
CA ILE A 280 -25.25 11.50 0.93
C ILE A 280 -24.03 11.53 1.86
N ILE A 281 -22.91 10.89 1.44
CA ILE A 281 -21.72 10.76 2.27
C ILE A 281 -20.94 12.07 2.30
N VAL A 282 -20.75 12.71 1.13
CA VAL A 282 -20.05 14.01 1.06
C VAL A 282 -20.82 15.12 1.78
N GLU A 283 -22.17 15.05 1.80
CA GLU A 283 -22.99 15.95 2.60
C GLU A 283 -22.69 15.90 4.09
N LYS A 284 -22.40 14.71 4.63
CA LYS A 284 -22.03 14.53 6.03
C LYS A 284 -20.70 15.21 6.39
N LEU A 285 -19.80 15.40 5.44
CA LEU A 285 -18.50 16.04 5.63
C LEU A 285 -18.53 17.57 5.52
N HIS A 286 -19.65 18.16 5.06
CA HIS A 286 -19.76 19.60 4.82
C HIS A 286 -19.35 20.45 6.04
N THR A 287 -19.94 20.17 7.22
CA THR A 287 -19.66 20.93 8.44
C THR A 287 -18.18 20.76 8.87
N GLU A 288 -17.60 19.58 8.69
CA GLU A 288 -16.20 19.35 9.00
C GLU A 288 -15.27 20.14 8.07
N ILE A 289 -15.54 20.15 6.77
CA ILE A 289 -14.77 20.92 5.79
C ILE A 289 -14.86 22.43 6.09
N ALA A 290 -16.07 22.96 6.37
CA ALA A 290 -16.25 24.35 6.75
C ALA A 290 -15.40 24.73 7.98
N LYS A 291 -15.44 23.91 9.03
CA LYS A 291 -14.62 24.12 10.22
C LYS A 291 -13.12 24.06 9.92
N LYS A 292 -12.69 23.10 9.12
CA LYS A 292 -11.29 22.98 8.68
C LYS A 292 -10.82 24.21 7.90
N LYS A 293 -11.67 24.75 7.04
CA LYS A 293 -11.38 26.00 6.31
C LYS A 293 -11.20 27.18 7.26
N GLU A 294 -12.07 27.36 8.26
CA GLU A 294 -11.93 28.42 9.25
C GLU A 294 -10.63 28.27 10.09
N GLU A 295 -10.33 27.04 10.53
CA GLU A 295 -9.09 26.71 11.23
C GLU A 295 -7.85 27.02 10.36
N LEU A 296 -7.91 26.72 9.06
CA LEU A 296 -6.85 27.01 8.12
C LEU A 296 -6.60 28.52 7.98
N GLU A 297 -7.65 29.32 7.78
CA GLU A 297 -7.51 30.77 7.68
C GLU A 297 -6.92 31.39 8.96
N TYR A 298 -7.33 30.91 10.12
CA TYR A 298 -6.73 31.30 11.39
C TYR A 298 -5.23 30.95 11.45
N ASN A 299 -4.87 29.72 11.06
CA ASN A 299 -3.48 29.26 11.09
C ASN A 299 -2.59 30.01 10.08
N LEU A 300 -3.12 30.39 8.90
CA LEU A 300 -2.39 31.17 7.91
C LEU A 300 -2.09 32.61 8.36
N ARG A 301 -2.99 33.22 9.18
CA ARG A 301 -2.76 34.56 9.76
C ARG A 301 -1.71 34.55 10.87
N SER A 302 -1.58 33.45 11.59
CA SER A 302 -0.67 33.33 12.74
C SER A 302 0.15 32.05 12.61
N LEU A 303 1.05 32.04 11.60
CA LEU A 303 1.90 30.87 11.36
C LEU A 303 2.67 30.50 12.63
N LEU A 304 2.33 29.38 13.22
CA LEU A 304 2.87 28.90 14.49
C LEU A 304 3.28 27.43 14.35
N ILE A 305 4.53 27.15 14.69
CA ILE A 305 5.00 25.78 14.90
C ILE A 305 5.18 25.55 16.39
N ASN A 306 4.40 24.63 16.90
CA ASN A 306 4.44 24.22 18.29
C ASN A 306 4.51 22.69 18.36
N ARG A 307 4.87 22.17 19.51
CA ARG A 307 4.82 20.73 19.75
C ARG A 307 3.40 20.19 19.55
N ASN A 308 3.26 19.22 18.65
CA ASN A 308 2.02 18.52 18.37
C ASN A 308 2.03 17.11 18.99
N GLN A 309 0.85 16.54 19.09
CA GLN A 309 0.70 15.10 19.32
C GLN A 309 0.82 14.36 17.98
N ILE A 310 1.54 13.24 17.98
CA ILE A 310 1.56 12.33 16.84
C ILE A 310 0.24 11.56 16.78
N GLY A 311 -0.27 11.39 15.58
CA GLY A 311 -1.52 10.69 15.32
C GLY A 311 -1.65 10.30 13.86
N LYS A 312 -2.84 9.86 13.45
CA LYS A 312 -3.15 9.45 12.07
C LYS A 312 -2.74 10.49 11.02
N CYS A 313 -2.87 11.78 11.34
CA CYS A 313 -2.48 12.86 10.43
C CYS A 313 -0.98 12.94 10.17
N CYS A 314 -0.14 12.31 10.97
CA CYS A 314 1.31 12.30 10.81
C CYS A 314 1.77 11.08 9.99
N GLU A 315 1.28 9.89 10.35
CA GLU A 315 1.66 8.63 9.73
C GLU A 315 0.47 7.65 9.80
N TYR A 316 -0.36 7.61 8.78
CA TYR A 316 -1.42 6.62 8.69
C TYR A 316 -1.11 5.50 7.68
N LYS A 317 -0.27 5.78 6.68
CA LYS A 317 0.32 4.81 5.76
C LYS A 317 1.70 5.30 5.32
N LYS A 318 2.58 4.40 4.91
CA LYS A 318 3.94 4.76 4.45
C LYS A 318 3.92 5.73 3.27
N THR A 319 3.06 5.48 2.28
CA THR A 319 2.90 6.30 1.06
C THR A 319 2.19 7.63 1.29
N THR A 320 1.48 7.76 2.39
CA THR A 320 0.68 8.95 2.74
C THR A 320 1.15 9.59 4.04
N GLN A 321 2.33 9.22 4.50
CA GLN A 321 2.99 9.85 5.63
C GLN A 321 3.14 11.34 5.39
N CYS A 322 2.96 12.13 6.45
CA CYS A 322 3.20 13.58 6.37
C CYS A 322 4.64 13.87 5.93
N VAL A 323 4.83 14.70 4.91
CA VAL A 323 6.15 15.07 4.39
C VAL A 323 7.04 15.72 5.46
N PHE A 324 6.45 16.38 6.46
CA PHE A 324 7.18 16.97 7.58
C PHE A 324 7.37 16.02 8.78
N PHE A 325 6.95 14.76 8.68
CA PHE A 325 7.17 13.76 9.74
C PHE A 325 8.66 13.64 10.13
N PRO A 326 9.62 13.62 9.18
CA PRO A 326 11.04 13.55 9.49
C PRO A 326 11.55 14.68 10.39
N ILE A 327 10.95 15.86 10.31
CA ILE A 327 11.29 17.01 11.15
C ILE A 327 10.58 16.93 12.50
N CYS A 328 9.24 16.79 12.47
CA CYS A 328 8.42 16.78 13.69
C CYS A 328 8.81 15.65 14.63
N TRP A 329 9.18 14.50 14.09
CA TRP A 329 9.38 13.24 14.81
C TRP A 329 10.74 12.61 14.53
N LYS A 330 11.78 13.43 14.35
CA LYS A 330 13.16 13.02 14.07
C LYS A 330 13.64 11.89 14.98
N LYS A 331 13.35 11.97 16.29
CA LYS A 331 13.74 10.94 17.28
C LYS A 331 13.12 9.57 17.04
N LEU A 332 11.96 9.51 16.38
CA LEU A 332 11.31 8.24 16.01
C LEU A 332 11.95 7.57 14.79
N ARG A 333 12.75 8.30 14.02
CA ARG A 333 13.47 7.76 12.85
C ARG A 333 14.89 7.29 13.17
N GLU A 334 15.37 7.53 14.37
CA GLU A 334 16.68 7.07 14.80
C GLU A 334 16.62 5.60 15.22
N ASP A 335 17.73 4.89 15.06
CA ASP A 335 17.87 3.48 15.44
C ASP A 335 17.43 3.21 16.88
N GLY A 336 16.81 2.05 17.09
CA GLY A 336 16.24 1.65 18.38
C GLY A 336 14.93 2.36 18.73
N SER A 337 14.26 2.97 17.75
CA SER A 337 12.95 3.60 17.91
C SER A 337 11.87 2.61 18.34
N ILE A 338 10.88 3.09 19.09
CA ILE A 338 9.67 2.30 19.40
C ILE A 338 8.90 1.89 18.14
N LEU A 339 9.10 2.56 17.00
CA LEU A 339 8.55 2.14 15.70
C LEU A 339 9.15 0.80 15.21
N GLU A 340 10.34 0.44 15.66
CA GLU A 340 11.00 -0.83 15.34
C GLU A 340 10.49 -2.01 16.19
N PHE A 341 9.65 -1.75 17.21
CA PHE A 341 9.13 -2.81 18.06
C PHE A 341 8.14 -3.69 17.31
N LEU A 342 8.46 -4.96 17.14
CA LEU A 342 7.73 -5.90 16.28
C LEU A 342 6.24 -6.02 16.60
N ASN A 343 5.88 -5.95 17.88
CA ASN A 343 4.48 -6.11 18.30
C ASN A 343 3.63 -4.85 18.10
N LYS A 344 4.24 -3.66 17.93
CA LYS A 344 3.52 -2.36 17.85
C LYS A 344 2.56 -2.08 19.03
N ARG A 345 2.48 -2.96 20.03
CA ARG A 345 1.67 -2.84 21.23
C ARG A 345 2.52 -2.96 22.49
N PHE A 346 2.34 -2.03 23.40
CA PHE A 346 3.04 -1.93 24.67
C PHE A 346 2.04 -2.11 25.79
N MET A 347 2.40 -2.86 26.83
CA MET A 347 1.54 -3.11 27.99
C MET A 347 2.23 -2.62 29.25
N ASN A 348 1.54 -1.84 30.08
CA ASN A 348 2.08 -1.40 31.35
C ASN A 348 2.34 -2.60 32.28
N LYS A 349 3.54 -2.70 32.85
CA LYS A 349 3.94 -3.80 33.74
C LYS A 349 3.13 -3.82 35.05
N SER A 350 2.81 -2.66 35.58
CA SER A 350 2.05 -2.54 36.82
C SER A 350 0.54 -2.67 36.63
N ASP A 351 0.03 -2.38 35.41
CA ASP A 351 -1.40 -2.49 35.08
C ASP A 351 -1.58 -3.13 33.69
N LYS A 352 -1.68 -4.45 33.67
CA LYS A 352 -1.83 -5.26 32.46
C LYS A 352 -3.14 -5.02 31.67
N THR A 353 -4.07 -4.25 32.25
CA THR A 353 -5.30 -3.85 31.55
C THR A 353 -5.06 -2.67 30.60
N LYS A 354 -3.97 -1.91 30.78
CA LYS A 354 -3.60 -0.77 29.97
C LYS A 354 -2.59 -1.17 28.90
N SER A 355 -3.02 -1.05 27.67
CA SER A 355 -2.15 -1.20 26.49
C SER A 355 -1.99 0.13 25.76
N PHE A 356 -0.82 0.37 25.21
CA PHE A 356 -0.46 1.59 24.49
C PHE A 356 0.01 1.22 23.09
N ASN A 357 -0.37 2.03 22.10
CA ASN A 357 0.25 1.98 20.79
C ASN A 357 1.51 2.88 20.74
N VAL A 358 2.24 2.82 19.63
CA VAL A 358 3.47 3.60 19.45
C VAL A 358 3.25 5.11 19.57
N PHE A 359 2.11 5.63 19.09
CA PHE A 359 1.81 7.06 19.14
C PHE A 359 1.51 7.53 20.55
N GLU A 360 0.80 6.73 21.33
CA GLU A 360 0.51 7.04 22.73
C GLU A 360 1.79 7.12 23.57
N LEU A 361 2.78 6.26 23.32
CA LEU A 361 4.08 6.34 23.98
C LEU A 361 4.91 7.53 23.50
N ALA A 362 4.94 7.79 22.19
CA ALA A 362 5.65 8.95 21.62
C ALA A 362 5.10 10.26 22.19
N ASN A 363 3.78 10.36 22.39
CA ASN A 363 3.13 11.51 23.04
C ASN A 363 3.51 11.68 24.52
N GLN A 364 3.96 10.60 25.17
CA GLN A 364 4.55 10.61 26.51
C GLN A 364 6.07 10.84 26.52
N ASN A 365 6.68 11.20 25.39
CA ASN A 365 8.12 11.40 25.18
C ASN A 365 8.97 10.11 25.23
N ILE A 366 8.36 8.97 25.06
CA ILE A 366 9.06 7.70 24.99
C ILE A 366 9.28 7.39 23.49
N TYR A 367 10.50 7.57 23.01
CA TYR A 367 10.83 7.44 21.59
C TYR A 367 11.68 6.21 21.28
N LYS A 368 12.42 5.70 22.26
CA LYS A 368 13.33 4.56 22.10
C LYS A 368 12.81 3.34 22.85
N ILE A 369 13.04 2.16 22.30
CA ILE A 369 12.67 0.88 22.93
C ILE A 369 13.34 0.77 24.31
N LYS A 370 14.59 1.22 24.45
CA LYS A 370 15.32 1.20 25.73
C LYS A 370 14.62 1.97 26.85
N ASP A 371 13.91 3.04 26.49
CA ASP A 371 13.21 3.91 27.45
C ASP A 371 11.79 3.39 27.75
N ALA A 372 11.32 2.38 27.00
CA ALA A 372 9.99 1.80 27.11
C ALA A 372 9.91 0.58 28.04
N TYR A 373 10.91 0.32 28.89
CA TYR A 373 10.98 -0.89 29.73
C TYR A 373 9.71 -1.14 30.54
N GLU A 374 9.12 -0.11 31.17
CA GLU A 374 7.90 -0.22 31.97
C GLU A 374 6.64 -0.61 31.18
N TYR A 375 6.73 -0.55 29.83
CA TYR A 375 5.66 -0.87 28.89
C TYR A 375 5.92 -2.14 28.09
N ILE A 376 7.04 -2.83 28.35
CA ILE A 376 7.39 -4.09 27.69
C ILE A 376 7.27 -5.22 28.70
N TYR A 377 6.17 -5.96 28.57
CA TYR A 377 5.92 -7.11 29.45
C TYR A 377 6.94 -8.22 29.23
N GLU A 378 7.36 -8.88 30.31
CA GLU A 378 8.30 -10.03 30.28
C GLU A 378 7.61 -11.29 29.71
N ASN A 379 7.28 -11.22 28.45
CA ASN A 379 6.78 -12.31 27.62
C ASN A 379 7.68 -12.42 26.37
N ASN A 380 7.17 -13.08 25.35
CA ASN A 380 7.83 -13.25 24.03
C ASN A 380 8.39 -11.94 23.41
N ASN A 381 7.86 -10.77 23.75
CA ASN A 381 8.35 -9.49 23.21
C ASN A 381 9.57 -8.94 23.95
N TYR A 382 9.82 -9.43 25.16
CA TYR A 382 10.98 -9.02 25.97
C TYR A 382 12.31 -9.40 25.31
N TYR A 383 12.35 -10.47 24.52
CA TYR A 383 13.57 -10.89 23.84
C TYR A 383 14.08 -9.85 22.84
N GLN A 384 13.19 -9.14 22.11
CA GLN A 384 13.61 -8.05 21.24
C GLN A 384 14.24 -6.90 22.06
N TYR A 385 13.59 -6.50 23.17
CA TYR A 385 14.12 -5.51 24.08
C TYR A 385 15.52 -5.90 24.57
N LYS A 386 15.68 -7.15 25.01
CA LYS A 386 16.96 -7.67 25.50
C LYS A 386 18.06 -7.60 24.44
N CYS A 387 17.78 -8.03 23.21
CA CYS A 387 18.74 -7.94 22.10
C CYS A 387 19.20 -6.49 21.84
N ILE A 388 18.28 -5.51 21.94
CA ILE A 388 18.59 -4.10 21.72
C ILE A 388 19.47 -3.55 22.86
N ILE A 389 19.14 -3.85 24.13
CA ILE A 389 19.88 -3.35 25.30
C ILE A 389 21.29 -3.98 25.37
N GLU A 390 21.40 -5.27 25.12
CA GLU A 390 22.66 -6.01 25.19
C GLU A 390 23.47 -5.94 23.90
N ASN A 391 22.93 -5.30 22.84
CA ASN A 391 23.49 -5.33 21.48
C ASN A 391 23.86 -6.75 21.06
N SER A 392 22.94 -7.67 21.27
CA SER A 392 23.13 -9.10 21.07
C SER A 392 22.20 -9.64 19.98
N GLU A 393 22.35 -10.91 19.64
CA GLU A 393 21.39 -11.63 18.81
C GLU A 393 20.73 -12.76 19.60
N PHE A 394 19.53 -13.11 19.18
CA PHE A 394 18.77 -14.25 19.67
C PHE A 394 18.53 -15.24 18.55
N ILE A 395 18.77 -16.52 18.81
CA ILE A 395 18.38 -17.62 17.95
C ILE A 395 17.81 -18.77 18.77
N ASP A 396 16.60 -19.19 18.43
CA ASP A 396 16.00 -20.43 18.92
C ASP A 396 16.51 -21.59 18.03
N LYS A 397 17.62 -22.18 18.42
CA LYS A 397 18.29 -23.24 17.64
C LYS A 397 17.41 -24.47 17.42
N GLU A 398 16.62 -24.87 18.39
CA GLU A 398 15.74 -26.05 18.27
C GLU A 398 14.65 -25.81 17.24
N ARG A 399 13.94 -24.68 17.36
CA ARG A 399 12.90 -24.30 16.42
C ARG A 399 13.47 -24.09 15.00
N THR A 400 14.62 -23.45 14.89
CA THR A 400 15.28 -23.24 13.60
C THR A 400 15.67 -24.57 12.96
N ARG A 401 16.29 -25.51 13.71
CA ARG A 401 16.64 -26.86 13.20
C ARG A 401 15.41 -27.65 12.77
N TRP A 402 14.32 -27.58 13.52
CA TRP A 402 13.06 -28.19 13.12
C TRP A 402 12.59 -27.68 11.77
N ALA A 403 12.57 -26.37 11.56
CA ALA A 403 12.19 -25.78 10.29
C ALA A 403 13.13 -26.24 9.16
N LEU A 404 14.43 -26.14 9.36
CA LEU A 404 15.45 -26.52 8.36
C LEU A 404 15.43 -28.01 8.01
N SER A 405 15.05 -28.90 8.93
CA SER A 405 14.94 -30.33 8.68
C SER A 405 13.86 -30.73 7.66
N GLN A 406 12.95 -29.80 7.32
CA GLN A 406 11.91 -30.02 6.32
C GLN A 406 12.41 -29.77 4.89
N ILE A 407 13.58 -29.15 4.73
CA ILE A 407 14.18 -28.85 3.43
C ILE A 407 14.76 -30.13 2.81
N LYS A 408 14.42 -30.36 1.54
CA LYS A 408 14.88 -31.51 0.73
C LYS A 408 15.62 -31.02 -0.51
N TYR A 409 16.71 -31.67 -0.85
CA TYR A 409 17.44 -31.41 -2.10
C TYR A 409 16.76 -32.10 -3.30
N PRO A 410 16.87 -31.53 -4.51
CA PRO A 410 17.49 -30.24 -4.83
C PRO A 410 16.70 -29.08 -4.24
N ILE A 411 17.40 -27.98 -3.95
CA ILE A 411 16.78 -26.72 -3.52
C ILE A 411 16.74 -25.77 -4.72
N TYR A 412 15.59 -25.13 -4.92
CA TYR A 412 15.33 -24.11 -5.92
C TYR A 412 15.02 -22.80 -5.21
N TYR A 413 15.91 -21.83 -5.26
CA TYR A 413 15.67 -20.49 -4.69
C TYR A 413 15.02 -19.62 -5.76
N LEU A 414 13.74 -19.35 -5.61
CA LEU A 414 12.90 -18.70 -6.61
C LEU A 414 12.47 -17.32 -6.15
N ASP A 415 12.54 -16.36 -7.06
CA ASP A 415 12.01 -15.01 -6.88
C ASP A 415 11.34 -14.54 -8.18
N PHE A 416 10.25 -13.78 -8.05
CA PHE A 416 9.46 -13.23 -9.15
C PHE A 416 9.40 -11.71 -9.10
N GLU A 417 9.44 -11.09 -10.29
CA GLU A 417 9.07 -9.69 -10.45
C GLU A 417 7.81 -9.56 -11.31
N SER A 418 6.93 -8.65 -10.93
CA SER A 418 5.66 -8.40 -11.62
C SER A 418 5.44 -6.94 -11.94
N TYR A 419 4.68 -6.68 -12.98
CA TYR A 419 4.22 -5.36 -13.36
C TYR A 419 2.71 -5.24 -13.14
N ASN A 420 2.30 -4.30 -12.31
CA ASN A 420 0.90 -4.04 -12.00
C ASN A 420 0.43 -2.75 -12.69
N SER A 421 -0.40 -2.90 -13.71
CA SER A 421 -1.06 -1.79 -14.39
C SER A 421 -2.48 -1.59 -13.84
N PRO A 422 -2.95 -0.33 -13.68
CA PRO A 422 -4.36 -0.09 -13.37
C PRO A 422 -5.29 -0.69 -14.43
N LEU A 423 -4.91 -0.61 -15.70
CA LEU A 423 -5.64 -1.26 -16.79
C LEU A 423 -5.11 -2.67 -17.04
N PRO A 424 -5.96 -3.70 -17.08
CA PRO A 424 -5.54 -5.04 -17.46
C PRO A 424 -5.03 -5.06 -18.91
N ARG A 425 -3.88 -5.69 -19.13
CA ARG A 425 -3.17 -5.67 -20.42
C ARG A 425 -3.38 -6.93 -21.24
N PHE A 426 -3.56 -8.06 -20.56
CA PHE A 426 -3.58 -9.38 -21.19
C PHE A 426 -4.82 -10.17 -20.80
N TYR A 427 -5.17 -11.15 -21.62
CA TYR A 427 -6.27 -12.07 -21.34
C TYR A 427 -6.20 -12.66 -19.93
N GLY A 428 -7.33 -12.66 -19.24
CA GLY A 428 -7.47 -13.18 -17.87
C GLY A 428 -7.01 -12.23 -16.76
N GLU A 429 -6.51 -11.04 -17.09
CA GLU A 429 -6.13 -10.04 -16.09
C GLU A 429 -7.32 -9.23 -15.59
N HIS A 430 -7.21 -8.78 -14.35
CA HIS A 430 -8.07 -7.81 -13.68
C HIS A 430 -7.33 -6.46 -13.54
N PRO A 431 -8.01 -5.36 -13.23
CA PRO A 431 -7.34 -4.13 -12.80
C PRO A 431 -6.32 -4.40 -11.68
N TYR A 432 -5.11 -3.90 -11.84
CA TYR A 432 -3.96 -4.13 -10.95
C TYR A 432 -3.51 -5.60 -10.83
N SER A 433 -3.79 -6.44 -11.82
CA SER A 433 -3.16 -7.77 -11.88
C SER A 433 -1.64 -7.64 -11.89
N GLN A 434 -0.99 -8.43 -11.06
CA GLN A 434 0.46 -8.48 -11.00
C GLN A 434 1.00 -9.45 -12.05
N SER A 435 1.20 -8.96 -13.26
CA SER A 435 1.65 -9.72 -14.41
C SER A 435 3.14 -10.01 -14.32
N LEU A 436 3.53 -11.28 -14.21
CA LEU A 436 4.94 -11.66 -14.11
C LEU A 436 5.69 -11.32 -15.39
N PHE A 437 6.80 -10.60 -15.25
CA PHE A 437 7.71 -10.29 -16.35
C PHE A 437 9.11 -10.90 -16.17
N GLN A 438 9.48 -11.30 -14.94
CA GLN A 438 10.79 -11.87 -14.64
C GLN A 438 10.70 -12.95 -13.55
N TYR A 439 11.57 -13.96 -13.67
CA TYR A 439 11.98 -14.77 -12.53
C TYR A 439 13.49 -14.94 -12.51
N SER A 440 14.01 -15.15 -11.30
CA SER A 440 15.38 -15.59 -11.04
C SER A 440 15.35 -16.89 -10.24
N LEU A 441 16.33 -17.76 -10.46
CA LEU A 441 16.39 -19.09 -9.87
C LEU A 441 17.81 -19.50 -9.63
N HIS A 442 18.20 -19.79 -8.36
CA HIS A 442 19.42 -20.53 -8.07
C HIS A 442 19.08 -21.99 -7.75
N ILE A 443 19.94 -22.92 -8.18
CA ILE A 443 19.71 -24.37 -7.98
C ILE A 443 20.86 -24.96 -7.18
N GLU A 444 20.58 -25.42 -5.97
CA GLU A 444 21.51 -26.14 -5.09
C GLU A 444 21.14 -27.62 -5.09
N LYS A 445 21.93 -28.44 -5.77
CA LYS A 445 21.67 -29.87 -5.91
C LYS A 445 22.13 -30.66 -4.70
N GLU A 446 23.23 -30.24 -4.08
CA GLU A 446 23.86 -30.84 -2.94
C GLU A 446 24.20 -29.74 -1.93
N GLU A 447 24.30 -30.10 -0.66
CA GLU A 447 24.50 -29.16 0.44
C GLU A 447 25.76 -28.30 0.26
N ASN A 448 25.59 -26.98 0.38
CA ASN A 448 26.64 -25.97 0.22
C ASN A 448 27.31 -25.98 -1.17
N VAL A 449 26.68 -26.56 -2.18
CA VAL A 449 27.16 -26.57 -3.56
C VAL A 449 26.25 -25.73 -4.45
N CYS A 450 26.42 -24.42 -4.38
CA CYS A 450 25.78 -23.46 -5.26
C CYS A 450 26.76 -22.34 -5.64
N ASN A 451 26.69 -21.86 -6.86
CA ASN A 451 27.52 -20.78 -7.38
C ASN A 451 26.64 -19.75 -8.06
N ILE A 452 26.86 -18.48 -7.73
CA ILE A 452 26.04 -17.35 -8.18
C ILE A 452 25.87 -17.25 -9.70
N GLU A 453 26.88 -17.68 -10.50
CA GLU A 453 26.82 -17.60 -11.95
C GLU A 453 26.45 -18.96 -12.58
N LYS A 454 27.06 -20.06 -12.12
CA LYS A 454 26.95 -21.38 -12.77
C LYS A 454 25.62 -22.09 -12.48
N ASN A 455 25.05 -21.83 -11.30
CA ASN A 455 23.83 -22.48 -10.85
C ASN A 455 22.60 -21.57 -10.97
N HIS A 456 22.73 -20.47 -11.74
CA HIS A 456 21.69 -19.49 -11.97
C HIS A 456 20.92 -19.77 -13.26
N LYS A 457 19.60 -19.59 -13.20
CA LYS A 457 18.65 -19.58 -14.32
C LYS A 457 17.75 -18.37 -14.17
N GLU A 458 17.28 -17.81 -15.27
CA GLU A 458 16.41 -16.66 -15.25
C GLU A 458 15.59 -16.56 -16.54
N TYR A 459 14.50 -15.81 -16.46
CA TYR A 459 13.76 -15.30 -17.60
C TYR A 459 13.41 -13.83 -17.32
N LEU A 460 13.58 -12.96 -18.29
CA LEU A 460 13.12 -11.58 -18.29
C LEU A 460 12.45 -11.29 -19.63
N ALA A 461 11.21 -10.83 -19.60
CA ALA A 461 10.46 -10.44 -20.78
C ALA A 461 11.20 -9.32 -21.54
N PRO A 462 11.40 -9.44 -22.85
CA PRO A 462 12.18 -8.48 -23.62
C PRO A 462 11.42 -7.19 -23.91
N ASP A 463 10.10 -7.20 -23.80
CA ASP A 463 9.22 -6.07 -24.08
C ASP A 463 7.91 -6.19 -23.29
N HIS A 464 6.93 -5.34 -23.58
CA HIS A 464 5.63 -5.30 -22.91
C HIS A 464 4.54 -6.15 -23.58
N LEU A 465 4.89 -7.05 -24.51
CA LEU A 465 3.97 -8.06 -25.04
C LEU A 465 3.71 -9.17 -24.02
N ASP A 466 2.71 -10.01 -24.29
CA ASP A 466 2.38 -11.13 -23.39
C ASP A 466 3.39 -12.28 -23.51
N HIS A 467 4.35 -12.28 -22.60
CA HIS A 467 5.38 -13.32 -22.49
C HIS A 467 5.11 -14.32 -21.35
N ARG A 468 3.92 -14.34 -20.76
CA ARG A 468 3.61 -15.20 -19.59
C ARG A 468 3.76 -16.68 -19.93
N ILE A 469 3.38 -17.11 -21.13
CA ILE A 469 3.55 -18.52 -21.59
C ILE A 469 5.03 -18.87 -21.73
N ASP A 470 5.87 -17.98 -22.24
CA ASP A 470 7.31 -18.23 -22.39
C ASP A 470 7.99 -18.31 -21.03
N LEU A 471 7.62 -17.43 -20.10
CA LEU A 471 8.05 -17.48 -18.71
C LEU A 471 7.65 -18.81 -18.05
N ILE A 472 6.40 -19.23 -18.19
CA ILE A 472 5.90 -20.51 -17.65
C ILE A 472 6.69 -21.69 -18.20
N LYS A 473 6.90 -21.76 -19.51
CA LYS A 473 7.66 -22.84 -20.17
C LYS A 473 9.11 -22.89 -19.67
N SER A 474 9.75 -21.73 -19.54
CA SER A 474 11.10 -21.62 -19.00
C SER A 474 11.15 -22.09 -17.53
N LEU A 475 10.27 -21.60 -16.69
CA LEU A 475 10.18 -21.96 -15.27
C LEU A 475 9.98 -23.47 -15.05
N ILE A 476 9.03 -24.07 -15.77
CA ILE A 476 8.73 -25.51 -15.69
C ILE A 476 9.89 -26.36 -16.18
N LYS A 477 10.68 -25.88 -17.12
CA LYS A 477 11.89 -26.55 -17.61
C LYS A 477 13.02 -26.51 -16.58
N ASP A 478 13.15 -25.39 -15.87
CA ASP A 478 14.25 -25.15 -14.94
C ASP A 478 14.01 -25.76 -13.54
N ILE A 479 12.74 -25.99 -13.14
CA ILE A 479 12.38 -26.61 -11.85
C ILE A 479 11.87 -28.04 -12.08
N ASP A 480 12.72 -29.03 -11.79
CA ASP A 480 12.37 -30.46 -11.83
C ASP A 480 12.12 -31.02 -10.42
N LEU A 481 10.87 -31.26 -10.09
CA LEU A 481 10.42 -31.83 -8.83
C LEU A 481 9.97 -33.30 -8.95
N THR A 482 10.38 -33.99 -10.00
CA THR A 482 9.99 -35.40 -10.26
C THR A 482 10.43 -36.33 -9.12
N ASN A 483 11.59 -36.07 -8.55
CA ASN A 483 12.15 -36.82 -7.40
C ASN A 483 12.01 -36.09 -6.06
N GLY A 484 11.10 -35.10 -5.98
CA GLY A 484 10.97 -34.20 -4.84
C GLY A 484 11.92 -33.02 -4.94
N GLY A 485 12.10 -32.30 -3.83
CA GLY A 485 12.89 -31.09 -3.73
C GLY A 485 12.17 -30.01 -2.92
N THR A 486 12.77 -28.84 -2.77
CA THR A 486 12.20 -27.69 -2.07
C THR A 486 12.35 -26.44 -2.90
N VAL A 487 11.28 -25.68 -3.04
CA VAL A 487 11.31 -24.34 -3.66
C VAL A 487 11.34 -23.31 -2.54
N ILE A 488 12.50 -22.70 -2.31
CA ILE A 488 12.68 -21.67 -1.29
C ILE A 488 12.32 -20.31 -1.90
N VAL A 489 11.49 -19.58 -1.18
CA VAL A 489 11.10 -18.19 -1.48
C VAL A 489 11.26 -17.34 -0.23
N TYR A 490 11.15 -16.03 -0.39
CA TYR A 490 11.15 -15.09 0.71
C TYR A 490 9.84 -14.32 0.76
N ASN A 491 8.93 -14.67 1.69
CA ASN A 491 7.53 -14.26 1.78
C ASN A 491 6.60 -14.96 0.75
N GLU A 492 6.20 -16.19 1.08
CA GLU A 492 5.53 -17.14 0.18
C GLU A 492 4.21 -16.68 -0.46
N ASN A 493 3.57 -15.65 0.10
CA ASN A 493 2.24 -15.24 -0.35
C ASN A 493 2.27 -14.75 -1.81
N PHE A 494 3.31 -14.01 -2.17
CA PHE A 494 3.45 -13.46 -3.51
C PHE A 494 3.60 -14.58 -4.55
N GLU A 495 4.62 -15.44 -4.40
CA GLU A 495 4.89 -16.52 -5.36
C GLU A 495 3.76 -17.52 -5.42
N LYS A 496 3.18 -17.91 -4.28
CA LYS A 496 2.03 -18.82 -4.25
C LYS A 496 0.80 -18.27 -4.95
N THR A 497 0.57 -16.96 -4.85
CA THR A 497 -0.56 -16.30 -5.51
C THR A 497 -0.32 -16.22 -7.01
N ARG A 498 0.86 -15.78 -7.44
CA ARG A 498 1.20 -15.70 -8.87
C ARG A 498 1.14 -17.06 -9.56
N LEU A 499 1.69 -18.11 -8.94
CA LEU A 499 1.63 -19.47 -9.50
C LEU A 499 0.20 -19.98 -9.61
N LYS A 500 -0.69 -19.64 -8.65
CA LYS A 500 -2.11 -19.99 -8.69
C LYS A 500 -2.83 -19.27 -9.84
N GLU A 501 -2.64 -17.97 -9.98
CA GLU A 501 -3.25 -17.16 -11.04
C GLU A 501 -2.82 -17.64 -12.42
N LEU A 502 -1.53 -17.89 -12.63
CA LEU A 502 -1.04 -18.46 -13.89
C LEU A 502 -1.66 -19.85 -14.16
N ALA A 503 -1.84 -20.68 -13.12
CA ALA A 503 -2.48 -21.99 -13.27
C ALA A 503 -3.97 -21.91 -13.64
N GLU A 504 -4.66 -20.84 -13.24
CA GLU A 504 -6.06 -20.56 -13.57
C GLU A 504 -6.20 -19.99 -14.96
N ILE A 505 -5.29 -19.09 -15.38
CA ILE A 505 -5.30 -18.47 -16.71
C ILE A 505 -4.85 -19.46 -17.81
N PHE A 506 -3.88 -20.34 -17.49
CA PHE A 506 -3.27 -21.30 -18.43
C PHE A 506 -3.44 -22.74 -17.92
N PRO A 507 -4.64 -23.34 -18.07
CA PRO A 507 -4.97 -24.66 -17.50
C PRO A 507 -4.05 -25.79 -17.96
N GLU A 508 -3.49 -25.72 -19.17
CA GLU A 508 -2.55 -26.70 -19.73
C GLU A 508 -1.26 -26.83 -18.92
N TYR A 509 -0.85 -25.77 -18.20
CA TYR A 509 0.33 -25.77 -17.31
C TYR A 509 -0.02 -25.94 -15.83
N SER A 510 -1.32 -25.94 -15.48
CA SER A 510 -1.83 -25.89 -14.11
C SER A 510 -1.20 -26.94 -13.20
N ARG A 511 -1.14 -28.20 -13.64
CA ARG A 511 -0.59 -29.30 -12.85
C ARG A 511 0.86 -29.04 -12.40
N LYS A 512 1.69 -28.51 -13.31
CA LYS A 512 3.11 -28.26 -13.02
C LYS A 512 3.29 -27.02 -12.15
N LEU A 513 2.55 -25.96 -12.41
CA LEU A 513 2.58 -24.73 -11.61
C LEU A 513 2.10 -24.98 -10.18
N LEU A 514 1.01 -25.72 -9.99
CA LEU A 514 0.51 -26.09 -8.67
C LEU A 514 1.44 -27.08 -7.94
N ASN A 515 2.18 -27.92 -8.67
CA ASN A 515 3.23 -28.76 -8.09
C ASN A 515 4.38 -27.89 -7.54
N ILE A 516 4.88 -26.92 -8.31
CA ILE A 516 5.88 -25.94 -7.81
C ILE A 516 5.35 -25.24 -6.56
N ARG A 517 4.13 -24.72 -6.63
CA ARG A 517 3.45 -24.02 -5.51
C ARG A 517 3.38 -24.89 -4.24
N SER A 518 3.16 -26.19 -4.36
CA SER A 518 3.04 -27.10 -3.23
C SER A 518 4.38 -27.43 -2.54
N HIS A 519 5.50 -27.19 -3.23
CA HIS A 519 6.86 -27.40 -2.72
C HIS A 519 7.51 -26.13 -2.18
N ILE A 520 6.74 -25.01 -2.13
CA ILE A 520 7.25 -23.73 -1.61
C ILE A 520 7.48 -23.81 -0.10
N PHE A 521 8.68 -23.38 0.28
CA PHE A 521 9.15 -23.21 1.65
C PHE A 521 9.57 -21.74 1.86
N ASP A 522 9.02 -21.09 2.86
CA ASP A 522 9.22 -19.67 3.13
C ASP A 522 10.37 -19.45 4.12
N LEU A 523 11.50 -18.93 3.64
CA LEU A 523 12.68 -18.67 4.47
C LEU A 523 12.44 -17.53 5.48
N CYS A 524 11.60 -16.52 5.16
CA CYS A 524 11.23 -15.47 6.09
C CYS A 524 10.49 -16.02 7.31
N GLN A 525 9.63 -17.04 7.12
CA GLN A 525 8.90 -17.67 8.23
C GLN A 525 9.83 -18.42 9.20
N VAL A 526 10.96 -18.93 8.73
CA VAL A 526 11.97 -19.53 9.61
C VAL A 526 12.50 -18.51 10.60
N LEU A 527 12.79 -17.28 10.12
CA LEU A 527 13.35 -16.21 10.94
C LEU A 527 12.33 -15.59 11.88
N ASN A 528 11.16 -15.21 11.33
CA ASN A 528 10.13 -14.52 12.10
C ASN A 528 9.31 -15.46 13.01
N GLY A 529 9.56 -16.75 12.98
CA GLY A 529 8.95 -17.76 13.85
C GLY A 529 7.47 -18.00 13.60
N LYS A 530 6.94 -17.55 12.46
CA LYS A 530 5.54 -17.68 12.07
C LYS A 530 5.39 -18.79 11.03
N GLY A 531 4.14 -19.18 10.80
CA GLY A 531 3.80 -20.05 9.68
C GLY A 531 3.43 -21.47 10.05
N LYS A 532 2.95 -22.15 9.03
CA LYS A 532 2.43 -23.52 9.13
C LYS A 532 3.52 -24.55 9.40
N MET A 533 4.78 -24.24 9.07
CA MET A 533 5.91 -25.15 9.26
C MET A 533 6.11 -25.56 10.72
N TYR A 534 5.68 -24.75 11.68
CA TYR A 534 5.78 -25.06 13.11
C TYR A 534 4.56 -25.79 13.68
N MET A 535 3.52 -26.03 12.91
CA MET A 535 2.32 -26.70 13.41
C MET A 535 2.54 -28.18 13.78
N GLY A 536 3.53 -28.82 13.16
CA GLY A 536 3.93 -30.21 13.45
C GLY A 536 4.89 -30.33 14.63
N ASP A 537 5.43 -29.24 15.14
CA ASP A 537 6.37 -29.24 16.28
C ASP A 537 5.58 -29.26 17.60
N LEU A 538 5.52 -30.41 18.24
CA LEU A 538 4.82 -30.61 19.51
C LEU A 538 5.45 -29.80 20.65
N LEU A 539 6.76 -29.63 20.68
CA LEU A 539 7.46 -28.83 21.67
C LEU A 539 7.13 -27.34 21.50
N TYR A 540 7.14 -26.85 20.28
CA TYR A 540 6.72 -25.50 19.95
C TYR A 540 5.26 -25.24 20.37
N GLN A 541 4.35 -26.14 20.06
CA GLN A 541 2.93 -25.98 20.42
C GLN A 541 2.72 -25.96 21.94
N LYS A 542 3.47 -26.77 22.69
CA LYS A 542 3.41 -26.81 24.15
C LYS A 542 3.92 -25.50 24.79
N ASN A 543 4.98 -24.95 24.26
CA ASN A 543 5.71 -23.80 24.84
C ASN A 543 5.39 -22.46 24.15
N LYS A 544 4.45 -22.43 23.22
CA LYS A 544 4.11 -21.27 22.37
C LYS A 544 3.91 -19.95 23.14
N LYS A 545 3.43 -20.02 24.38
CA LYS A 545 3.18 -18.82 25.21
C LYS A 545 4.45 -18.25 25.84
N GLU A 546 5.50 -19.07 25.97
CA GLU A 546 6.78 -18.74 26.64
C GLU A 546 7.87 -18.38 25.65
N LEU A 547 7.72 -18.82 24.39
CA LEU A 547 8.69 -18.59 23.33
C LEU A 547 8.53 -17.18 22.72
N PRO A 548 9.63 -16.56 22.26
CA PRO A 548 9.55 -15.32 21.50
C PRO A 548 8.73 -15.51 20.23
N THR A 549 8.14 -14.42 19.72
CA THR A 549 7.34 -14.43 18.49
C THR A 549 8.18 -14.77 17.25
N PHE A 550 9.50 -14.56 17.32
CA PHE A 550 10.48 -14.82 16.27
C PHE A 550 11.42 -15.97 16.68
N ALA A 551 12.01 -16.64 15.70
CA ALA A 551 13.05 -17.65 15.93
C ALA A 551 14.46 -17.06 15.86
N PHE A 552 14.63 -15.95 15.16
CA PHE A 552 15.88 -15.19 15.05
C PHE A 552 15.62 -13.70 15.21
N TYR A 553 16.48 -13.00 15.94
CA TYR A 553 16.49 -11.53 15.98
C TYR A 553 17.92 -11.02 16.21
N ASN A 554 18.26 -9.98 15.47
CA ASN A 554 19.49 -9.21 15.63
C ASN A 554 19.12 -7.73 15.62
N ASN A 555 19.79 -6.90 16.39
CA ASN A 555 19.48 -5.48 16.50
C ASN A 555 19.49 -4.74 15.13
N ASN A 556 20.40 -5.14 14.22
CA ASN A 556 20.52 -4.56 12.89
C ASN A 556 19.30 -4.85 11.96
N LEU A 557 18.34 -5.67 12.39
CA LEU A 557 17.08 -5.86 11.67
C LEU A 557 16.14 -4.65 11.78
N HIS A 558 16.37 -3.77 12.75
CA HIS A 558 15.53 -2.57 12.97
C HIS A 558 14.02 -2.88 12.97
N GLY A 559 13.63 -4.01 13.57
CA GLY A 559 12.23 -4.44 13.67
C GLY A 559 11.59 -4.93 12.35
N SER A 560 12.39 -5.28 11.34
CA SER A 560 11.90 -5.77 10.04
C SER A 560 12.60 -7.07 9.65
N PHE A 561 11.83 -8.00 9.09
CA PHE A 561 12.33 -9.23 8.48
C PHE A 561 12.37 -9.15 6.95
N SER A 562 12.37 -7.96 6.35
CA SER A 562 12.58 -7.86 4.90
C SER A 562 13.96 -8.40 4.51
N ILE A 563 14.08 -9.03 3.34
CA ILE A 563 15.34 -9.63 2.88
C ILE A 563 16.50 -8.64 2.89
N LYS A 564 16.22 -7.36 2.57
CA LYS A 564 17.21 -6.26 2.55
C LYS A 564 17.75 -5.90 3.94
N LYS A 565 16.97 -6.12 5.00
CA LYS A 565 17.41 -5.94 6.39
C LYS A 565 18.06 -7.19 6.96
N VAL A 566 17.64 -8.36 6.48
CA VAL A 566 18.17 -9.64 6.93
C VAL A 566 19.52 -9.96 6.28
N LEU A 567 19.67 -9.74 4.98
CA LEU A 567 20.90 -10.08 4.26
C LEU A 567 22.18 -9.51 4.91
N PRO A 568 22.25 -8.21 5.29
CA PRO A 568 23.47 -7.66 5.92
C PRO A 568 23.82 -8.26 7.30
N VAL A 569 22.89 -8.97 7.94
CA VAL A 569 23.14 -9.68 9.21
C VAL A 569 23.83 -11.02 8.98
N PHE A 570 23.66 -11.58 7.79
CA PHE A 570 24.18 -12.90 7.42
C PHE A 570 25.33 -12.87 6.42
N SER A 571 25.50 -11.77 5.66
CA SER A 571 26.47 -11.64 4.57
C SER A 571 26.92 -10.19 4.43
N ASP A 572 28.08 -9.95 3.83
CA ASP A 572 28.59 -8.62 3.48
C ASP A 572 27.92 -8.04 2.22
N LEU A 573 26.99 -8.77 1.60
CA LEU A 573 26.27 -8.32 0.43
C LEU A 573 25.28 -7.22 0.77
N THR A 574 25.14 -6.27 -0.14
CA THR A 574 24.20 -5.14 -0.01
C THR A 574 23.55 -4.78 -1.33
N TYR A 575 22.32 -4.29 -1.27
CA TYR A 575 21.58 -3.77 -2.43
C TYR A 575 21.99 -2.33 -2.79
N SER A 576 22.70 -1.63 -1.92
CA SER A 576 23.05 -0.20 -2.11
C SER A 576 23.92 0.06 -3.34
N THR A 577 24.65 -0.94 -3.82
CA THR A 577 25.53 -0.84 -5.00
C THR A 577 24.84 -1.15 -6.32
N LEU A 578 23.59 -1.58 -6.30
CA LEU A 578 22.82 -1.88 -7.49
C LEU A 578 22.15 -0.62 -8.04
N ASP A 579 21.91 -0.59 -9.37
CA ASP A 579 21.15 0.49 -10.03
C ASP A 579 19.65 0.37 -9.73
N VAL A 580 19.12 -0.86 -9.63
CA VAL A 580 17.79 -1.19 -9.13
C VAL A 580 17.94 -1.76 -7.73
N LYS A 581 17.31 -1.16 -6.73
CA LYS A 581 17.55 -1.48 -5.31
C LYS A 581 16.36 -2.14 -4.62
N ASN A 582 15.19 -2.09 -5.25
CA ASN A 582 13.94 -2.62 -4.67
C ASN A 582 12.92 -2.95 -5.76
N GLY A 583 11.87 -3.71 -5.39
CA GLY A 583 10.83 -4.15 -6.31
C GLY A 583 10.08 -2.98 -6.96
N THR A 584 9.87 -1.87 -6.24
CA THR A 584 9.30 -0.64 -6.78
C THR A 584 10.12 -0.09 -7.94
N GLU A 585 11.44 0.06 -7.74
CA GLU A 585 12.34 0.50 -8.81
C GLU A 585 12.38 -0.52 -9.95
N ALA A 586 12.23 -1.82 -9.67
CA ALA A 586 12.15 -2.85 -10.70
C ALA A 586 10.90 -2.66 -11.57
N ILE A 587 9.73 -2.48 -10.98
CA ILE A 587 8.46 -2.21 -11.68
C ILE A 587 8.58 -0.97 -12.56
N LEU A 588 9.07 0.13 -11.99
CA LEU A 588 9.24 1.39 -12.71
C LEU A 588 10.26 1.28 -13.84
N THR A 589 11.37 0.59 -13.60
CA THR A 589 12.41 0.35 -14.61
C THR A 589 11.86 -0.51 -15.76
N TYR A 590 11.11 -1.58 -15.47
CA TYR A 590 10.46 -2.36 -16.50
C TYR A 590 9.43 -1.52 -17.27
N GLY A 591 8.62 -0.71 -16.56
CA GLY A 591 7.59 0.15 -17.15
C GLY A 591 8.11 1.13 -18.20
N ILE A 592 9.32 1.67 -18.04
CA ILE A 592 9.90 2.63 -18.97
C ILE A 592 10.68 1.97 -20.15
N LEU A 593 10.94 0.66 -20.12
CA LEU A 593 11.76 0.00 -21.16
C LEU A 593 11.37 0.36 -22.58
N PRO A 594 10.07 0.42 -22.97
CA PRO A 594 9.67 0.75 -24.34
C PRO A 594 10.00 2.18 -24.78
N THR A 595 10.27 3.08 -23.85
CA THR A 595 10.52 4.51 -24.14
C THR A 595 12.01 4.83 -24.27
N LEU A 596 12.89 3.88 -23.95
CA LEU A 596 14.33 4.08 -23.88
C LEU A 596 15.01 3.91 -25.23
N THR A 597 16.16 4.56 -25.37
CA THR A 597 17.09 4.27 -26.47
C THR A 597 17.68 2.86 -26.32
N GLU A 598 18.17 2.25 -27.40
CA GLU A 598 18.76 0.90 -27.36
C GLU A 598 19.84 0.75 -26.28
N LYS A 599 20.70 1.77 -26.12
CA LYS A 599 21.76 1.74 -25.11
C LYS A 599 21.18 1.75 -23.69
N GLU A 600 20.26 2.67 -23.40
CA GLU A 600 19.60 2.79 -22.09
C GLU A 600 18.79 1.51 -21.79
N TYR A 601 18.10 0.97 -22.79
CA TYR A 601 17.40 -0.28 -22.68
C TYR A 601 18.32 -1.41 -22.20
N GLN A 602 19.47 -1.60 -22.85
CA GLN A 602 20.43 -2.66 -22.47
C GLN A 602 20.97 -2.45 -21.04
N GLU A 603 21.27 -1.21 -20.65
CA GLU A 603 21.70 -0.87 -19.31
C GLU A 603 20.62 -1.21 -18.25
N LYS A 604 19.38 -0.78 -18.49
CA LYS A 604 18.24 -1.04 -17.58
C LYS A 604 17.84 -2.51 -17.54
N TYR A 605 17.83 -3.19 -18.68
CA TYR A 605 17.57 -4.61 -18.79
C TYR A 605 18.59 -5.44 -17.98
N LEU A 606 19.86 -5.08 -18.07
CA LEU A 606 20.92 -5.71 -17.28
C LEU A 606 20.78 -5.40 -15.77
N ALA A 607 20.34 -4.20 -15.42
CA ALA A 607 20.11 -3.81 -14.02
C ALA A 607 19.01 -4.64 -13.37
N LEU A 608 17.88 -4.88 -14.07
CA LEU A 608 16.80 -5.77 -13.63
C LEU A 608 17.29 -7.20 -13.39
N ARG A 609 18.09 -7.75 -14.33
CA ARG A 609 18.66 -9.08 -14.19
C ARG A 609 19.58 -9.20 -12.97
N LYS A 610 20.43 -8.19 -12.74
CA LYS A 610 21.33 -8.17 -11.57
C LYS A 610 20.56 -8.11 -10.25
N TYR A 611 19.50 -7.30 -10.20
CA TYR A 611 18.67 -7.14 -9.02
C TYR A 611 18.00 -8.46 -8.63
N CYS A 612 17.20 -9.05 -9.52
CA CYS A 612 16.45 -10.28 -9.24
C CYS A 612 17.40 -11.49 -8.96
N ARG A 613 18.57 -11.54 -9.64
CA ARG A 613 19.61 -12.55 -9.33
C ARG A 613 20.16 -12.38 -7.91
N GLN A 614 20.31 -11.15 -7.43
CA GLN A 614 20.78 -10.92 -6.06
C GLN A 614 19.74 -11.34 -5.02
N ASP A 615 18.44 -11.19 -5.30
CA ASP A 615 17.39 -11.62 -4.37
C ASP A 615 17.44 -13.13 -4.15
N THR A 616 17.57 -13.93 -5.21
CA THR A 616 17.72 -15.38 -5.06
C THR A 616 19.06 -15.80 -4.45
N TRP A 617 20.16 -15.08 -4.75
CA TRP A 617 21.45 -15.34 -4.12
C TRP A 617 21.46 -14.97 -2.62
N ALA A 618 20.76 -13.90 -2.26
CA ALA A 618 20.57 -13.53 -0.86
C ALA A 618 19.92 -14.64 -0.04
N MET A 619 18.95 -15.35 -0.60
CA MET A 619 18.32 -16.49 0.07
C MET A 619 19.30 -17.64 0.29
N VAL A 620 20.23 -17.91 -0.66
CA VAL A 620 21.31 -18.89 -0.52
C VAL A 620 22.22 -18.54 0.67
N GLU A 621 22.72 -17.30 0.68
CA GLU A 621 23.61 -16.79 1.74
C GLU A 621 22.93 -16.83 3.13
N ILE A 622 21.67 -16.39 3.20
CA ILE A 622 20.91 -16.43 4.45
C ILE A 622 20.74 -17.87 4.94
N LEU A 623 20.36 -18.81 4.06
CA LEU A 623 20.15 -20.20 4.45
C LEU A 623 21.43 -20.85 4.95
N TRP A 624 22.55 -20.70 4.22
CA TRP A 624 23.83 -21.29 4.60
C TRP A 624 24.33 -20.77 5.95
N ASN A 625 24.23 -19.46 6.16
CA ASN A 625 24.69 -18.88 7.42
C ASN A 625 23.70 -19.12 8.58
N LEU A 626 22.40 -19.22 8.30
CA LEU A 626 21.41 -19.63 9.30
C LEU A 626 21.64 -21.08 9.78
N LYS A 627 21.96 -22.01 8.86
CA LYS A 627 22.34 -23.38 9.20
C LYS A 627 23.55 -23.40 10.16
N LYS A 628 24.60 -22.64 9.84
CA LYS A 628 25.77 -22.49 10.72
C LYS A 628 25.41 -21.96 12.10
N LYS A 629 24.61 -20.90 12.18
CA LYS A 629 24.17 -20.31 13.46
C LYS A 629 23.31 -21.27 14.29
N ALA A 630 22.52 -22.11 13.64
CA ALA A 630 21.69 -23.12 14.30
C ALA A 630 22.45 -24.41 14.68
N ASP A 631 23.71 -24.57 14.31
CA ASP A 631 24.47 -25.81 14.41
C ASP A 631 23.76 -26.99 13.69
N PHE A 632 23.27 -26.73 12.49
CA PHE A 632 22.48 -27.66 11.67
C PHE A 632 23.34 -28.28 10.58
#